data_7cdca544630f9e729eda792211d78e9d
#
_entry.id   7cdca544630f9e729eda792211d78e9d
#
_cell.length_a   1.000
_cell.length_b   1.000
_cell.length_c   1.000
_cell.angle_alpha   90.00
_cell.angle_beta   90.00
_cell.angle_gamma   90.00
#
_symmetry.space_group_name_H-M   'P 1'
#
loop_
_entity.id
_entity.type
_entity.pdbx_description
1 polymer ?
#
loop_
_entity_poly.entity_id
_entity_poly.type
_entity_poly.pdbx_seq_one_letter_code
_entity_poly.pdbx_strand_id
1 'polypeptide(L)'
;MISDNQCFVYINGSVAPWAECGSECGGDTMARYRFYYDESEHSRKINLNTVSAVNYYDNFISVIVGWKDENQKSVFEKYASFEEKYADRKSKGELKSQTLKQDQFEYGFASMNKSNVCFLNDLLSMFDNDIMVYFAVLSKIEFIISQIFDGYKNSILCDMDAMKYSIIKAILVYQPKEIIEQVFENTGELVKALKAFFVDKIQQNKENVSLKQKEIEAFEEILMILDDIKNVKTIEWNYSIAFAGFKKYLAERSIDDFTLTIDKEGESSKTLNAARHMGFDTAIEADSKCSIGIRISDMMAGVLSKMLKALCNSLRYNSSDEQIQKKLLGSEWFMLNNEQLGLYKKLYVIICKYNNAWYKSYSGIYSDDLIL
;
A
#
# COMPACT_ATOMS: atom_id res chain seq x y z
N MET A 1 18.90 20.60 -9.71
CA MET A 1 17.71 21.06 -8.98
C MET A 1 16.74 19.90 -9.01
N ILE A 2 16.59 19.24 -7.89
CA ILE A 2 15.76 18.04 -7.73
C ILE A 2 14.36 18.57 -7.39
N SER A 3 13.38 18.34 -8.27
CA SER A 3 12.00 18.69 -7.99
C SER A 3 11.42 17.63 -7.06
N ASP A 4 11.14 18.04 -5.83
CA ASP A 4 10.43 17.23 -4.85
C ASP A 4 8.98 17.02 -5.30
N ASN A 5 8.67 15.82 -5.76
CA ASN A 5 7.28 15.38 -5.87
C ASN A 5 6.75 15.07 -4.47
N GLN A 6 6.28 16.10 -3.81
CA GLN A 6 5.53 15.98 -2.56
C GLN A 6 4.06 15.70 -2.89
N CYS A 7 3.66 14.44 -2.81
CA CYS A 7 2.25 14.10 -2.68
C CYS A 7 1.80 14.32 -1.24
N PHE A 8 1.10 15.43 -0.98
CA PHE A 8 0.48 15.70 0.32
C PHE A 8 -0.93 15.12 0.37
N VAL A 9 -1.21 14.37 1.41
CA VAL A 9 -2.60 14.07 1.80
C VAL A 9 -3.09 15.23 2.64
N TYR A 10 -4.06 16.00 2.13
CA TYR A 10 -4.73 17.02 2.92
C TYR A 10 -5.65 16.36 3.94
N ILE A 11 -5.29 16.41 5.20
CA ILE A 11 -6.19 16.22 6.32
C ILE A 11 -6.37 17.59 6.96
N ASN A 12 -7.59 18.14 6.80
CA ASN A 12 -8.04 19.39 7.45
C ASN A 12 -7.09 20.61 7.31
N GLY A 13 -7.02 21.20 6.15
CA GLY A 13 -6.87 22.64 5.88
C GLY A 13 -5.92 23.53 6.69
N SER A 14 -4.93 23.01 7.42
CA SER A 14 -3.97 23.86 8.14
C SER A 14 -2.55 23.36 8.00
N VAL A 15 -1.70 24.19 7.42
CA VAL A 15 -0.24 24.03 7.42
C VAL A 15 0.27 24.53 8.75
N ALA A 16 0.84 23.67 9.58
CA ALA A 16 1.53 24.09 10.80
C ALA A 16 2.94 24.57 10.44
N PRO A 17 3.38 25.75 10.95
CA PRO A 17 4.73 26.22 10.72
C PRO A 17 5.75 25.44 11.56
N TRP A 18 6.91 25.21 10.97
CA TRP A 18 8.06 24.56 11.60
C TRP A 18 8.55 25.37 12.80
N ALA A 19 8.58 24.74 13.97
CA ALA A 19 9.29 25.29 15.12
C ALA A 19 10.74 24.82 15.06
N GLU A 20 11.67 25.75 14.90
CA GLU A 20 13.09 25.51 15.13
C GLU A 20 13.29 25.22 16.63
N CYS A 21 13.70 23.99 16.94
CA CYS A 21 14.11 23.64 18.29
C CYS A 21 15.64 23.66 18.35
N GLY A 22 16.16 24.54 19.18
CA GLY A 22 17.58 24.77 19.38
C GLY A 22 18.30 23.52 19.91
N SER A 23 19.49 23.29 19.39
CA SER A 23 20.42 22.25 19.76
C SER A 23 21.03 22.52 21.14
N GLU A 24 20.73 21.72 22.15
CA GLU A 24 21.61 21.51 23.28
C GLU A 24 22.41 20.21 23.05
N CYS A 25 23.72 20.38 22.90
CA CYS A 25 24.68 19.27 22.81
C CYS A 25 24.86 18.61 24.19
N GLY A 26 24.05 17.62 24.47
CA GLY A 26 24.35 16.57 25.45
C GLY A 26 24.73 15.32 24.70
N GLY A 27 25.90 14.70 25.00
CA GLY A 27 26.36 13.49 24.34
C GLY A 27 25.46 12.29 24.67
N ASP A 28 24.32 12.20 24.01
CA ASP A 28 23.46 11.03 24.05
C ASP A 28 24.06 9.97 23.11
N THR A 29 24.36 8.80 23.66
CA THR A 29 24.54 7.58 22.88
C THR A 29 23.26 7.40 22.08
N MET A 30 23.31 7.62 20.74
CA MET A 30 22.14 7.47 19.87
C MET A 30 21.51 6.11 20.11
N ALA A 31 20.23 6.11 20.40
CA ALA A 31 19.52 4.89 20.72
C ALA A 31 19.40 4.04 19.48
N ARG A 32 19.93 2.83 19.52
CA ARG A 32 19.82 1.88 18.41
C ARG A 32 18.38 1.41 18.24
N TYR A 33 17.93 1.31 16.98
CA TYR A 33 16.60 0.80 16.65
C TYR A 33 16.68 -0.56 15.96
N ARG A 34 15.62 -1.35 16.11
CA ARG A 34 15.41 -2.61 15.39
C ARG A 34 14.12 -2.54 14.62
N PHE A 35 14.20 -2.82 13.33
CA PHE A 35 13.05 -2.86 12.42
C PHE A 35 12.91 -4.24 11.80
N TYR A 36 11.66 -4.63 11.57
CA TYR A 36 11.28 -5.93 11.04
C TYR A 36 10.27 -5.72 9.92
N TYR A 37 10.57 -6.29 8.77
CA TYR A 37 9.80 -6.13 7.54
C TYR A 37 9.06 -7.42 7.20
N ASP A 38 7.81 -7.30 6.79
CA ASP A 38 7.04 -8.32 6.11
C ASP A 38 6.06 -7.69 5.12
N GLU A 39 5.55 -8.46 4.17
CA GLU A 39 4.64 -8.01 3.14
C GLU A 39 3.47 -8.95 2.90
N SER A 40 2.45 -8.43 2.22
CA SER A 40 1.29 -9.19 1.78
C SER A 40 0.94 -8.86 0.33
N GLU A 41 0.50 -9.87 -0.42
CA GLU A 41 0.06 -9.77 -1.82
C GLU A 41 1.16 -9.38 -2.84
N HIS A 42 2.45 -9.45 -2.47
CA HIS A 42 3.55 -9.01 -3.31
C HIS A 42 3.99 -10.01 -4.38
N SER A 43 4.00 -11.29 -4.05
CA SER A 43 4.78 -12.34 -4.74
C SER A 43 4.22 -12.78 -6.09
N ARG A 44 3.07 -12.27 -6.48
CA ARG A 44 2.42 -12.77 -7.68
C ARG A 44 2.78 -11.88 -8.86
N LYS A 45 3.53 -12.46 -9.80
CA LYS A 45 3.70 -11.86 -11.11
C LYS A 45 2.35 -11.40 -11.61
N ILE A 46 2.25 -10.13 -11.95
CA ILE A 46 1.10 -9.65 -12.66
C ILE A 46 1.25 -10.21 -14.08
N ASN A 47 0.35 -11.04 -14.47
CA ASN A 47 0.21 -11.54 -15.85
C ASN A 47 -1.28 -11.62 -16.16
N LEU A 48 -1.62 -11.87 -17.39
CA LEU A 48 -3.01 -11.90 -17.83
C LEU A 48 -3.88 -12.81 -16.95
N ASN A 49 -3.37 -14.01 -16.61
CA ASN A 49 -4.11 -14.97 -15.79
C ASN A 49 -4.36 -14.45 -14.37
N THR A 50 -3.38 -13.76 -13.78
CA THR A 50 -3.52 -13.22 -12.42
C THR A 50 -4.42 -11.99 -12.37
N VAL A 51 -4.32 -11.09 -13.34
CA VAL A 51 -5.16 -9.87 -13.37
C VAL A 51 -6.62 -10.18 -13.72
N SER A 52 -6.83 -11.22 -14.53
CA SER A 52 -8.19 -11.69 -14.86
C SER A 52 -8.83 -12.55 -13.78
N ALA A 53 -8.09 -12.91 -12.72
CA ALA A 53 -8.61 -13.73 -11.64
C ALA A 53 -9.63 -12.95 -10.81
N VAL A 54 -10.73 -13.61 -10.43
CA VAL A 54 -11.79 -13.01 -9.59
C VAL A 54 -11.26 -12.46 -8.27
N ASN A 55 -10.19 -13.07 -7.74
CA ASN A 55 -9.54 -12.68 -6.50
C ASN A 55 -8.32 -11.77 -6.70
N TYR A 56 -8.14 -11.18 -7.89
CA TYR A 56 -7.06 -10.23 -8.11
C TYR A 56 -7.21 -9.01 -7.22
N TYR A 57 -6.10 -8.64 -6.60
CA TYR A 57 -5.97 -7.43 -5.83
C TYR A 57 -4.73 -6.67 -6.31
N ASP A 58 -4.94 -5.41 -6.72
CA ASP A 58 -3.89 -4.62 -7.35
C ASP A 58 -2.80 -4.20 -6.37
N ASN A 59 -3.17 -3.90 -5.12
CA ASN A 59 -2.21 -3.42 -4.15
C ASN A 59 -1.44 -4.56 -3.49
N PHE A 60 -0.14 -4.38 -3.30
CA PHE A 60 0.59 -5.11 -2.27
C PHE A 60 0.93 -4.17 -1.11
N ILE A 61 1.10 -4.73 0.07
CA ILE A 61 1.29 -3.99 1.30
C ILE A 61 2.57 -4.46 1.95
N SER A 62 3.47 -3.54 2.24
CA SER A 62 4.63 -3.80 3.08
C SER A 62 4.45 -3.12 4.43
N VAL A 63 4.81 -3.82 5.48
CA VAL A 63 4.77 -3.32 6.86
C VAL A 63 6.14 -3.47 7.49
N ILE A 64 6.59 -2.41 8.13
CA ILE A 64 7.80 -2.43 8.94
C ILE A 64 7.40 -2.01 10.35
N VAL A 65 7.62 -2.88 11.32
CA VAL A 65 7.51 -2.53 12.74
C VAL A 65 8.88 -2.39 13.35
N GLY A 66 9.01 -1.52 14.33
CA GLY A 66 10.30 -1.34 15.00
C GLY A 66 10.18 -0.68 16.35
N TRP A 67 11.26 -0.70 17.10
CA TRP A 67 11.39 -0.13 18.43
C TRP A 67 12.85 0.12 18.79
N LYS A 68 13.09 0.86 19.83
CA LYS A 68 14.43 1.00 20.42
C LYS A 68 14.89 -0.29 21.06
N ASP A 69 16.19 -0.58 21.00
CA ASP A 69 16.79 -1.78 21.62
C ASP A 69 16.36 -1.98 23.08
N GLU A 70 16.27 -0.91 23.85
CA GLU A 70 15.85 -0.95 25.25
C GLU A 70 14.44 -1.50 25.47
N ASN A 71 13.53 -1.32 24.47
CA ASN A 71 12.14 -1.77 24.55
C ASN A 71 11.95 -3.22 24.04
N GLN A 72 12.98 -3.84 23.47
CA GLN A 72 12.87 -5.17 22.84
C GLN A 72 12.31 -6.23 23.80
N LYS A 73 12.80 -6.27 25.03
CA LYS A 73 12.35 -7.27 26.02
C LYS A 73 10.87 -7.12 26.31
N SER A 74 10.42 -5.90 26.56
CA SER A 74 8.99 -5.61 26.83
C SER A 74 8.09 -5.98 25.65
N VAL A 75 8.50 -5.64 24.42
CA VAL A 75 7.74 -5.98 23.21
C VAL A 75 7.65 -7.50 23.03
N PHE A 76 8.75 -8.21 23.27
CA PHE A 76 8.78 -9.67 23.13
C PHE A 76 7.92 -10.36 24.19
N GLU A 77 7.92 -9.90 25.41
CA GLU A 77 7.09 -10.43 26.49
C GLU A 77 5.59 -10.20 26.22
N LYS A 78 5.22 -9.01 25.73
CA LYS A 78 3.84 -8.71 25.31
C LYS A 78 3.39 -9.65 24.18
N TYR A 79 4.22 -9.84 23.16
CA TYR A 79 3.86 -10.70 22.03
C TYR A 79 3.83 -12.19 22.42
N ALA A 80 4.77 -12.66 23.23
CA ALA A 80 4.78 -14.03 23.72
C ALA A 80 3.50 -14.35 24.52
N SER A 81 3.08 -13.45 25.40
CA SER A 81 1.83 -13.58 26.15
C SER A 81 0.60 -13.60 25.24
N PHE A 82 0.61 -12.79 24.18
CA PHE A 82 -0.43 -12.83 23.15
C PHE A 82 -0.43 -14.16 22.37
N GLU A 83 0.73 -14.65 21.93
CA GLU A 83 0.84 -15.96 21.25
C GLU A 83 0.42 -17.12 22.14
N GLU A 84 0.70 -17.08 23.43
CA GLU A 84 0.28 -18.09 24.40
C GLU A 84 -1.24 -18.11 24.57
N LYS A 85 -1.84 -16.92 24.72
CA LYS A 85 -3.30 -16.77 24.83
C LYS A 85 -4.06 -17.33 23.65
N TYR A 86 -3.48 -17.27 22.45
CA TYR A 86 -4.07 -17.74 21.20
C TYR A 86 -3.32 -18.93 20.59
N ALA A 87 -2.77 -19.80 21.45
CA ALA A 87 -2.00 -20.97 21.03
C ALA A 87 -2.80 -21.94 20.14
N ASP A 88 -4.12 -22.04 20.36
CA ASP A 88 -5.06 -22.81 19.56
C ASP A 88 -5.18 -22.34 18.10
N ARG A 89 -4.80 -21.10 17.82
CA ARG A 89 -4.79 -20.52 16.46
C ARG A 89 -3.47 -20.68 15.72
N LYS A 90 -2.45 -21.25 16.36
CA LYS A 90 -1.14 -21.45 15.72
C LYS A 90 -1.21 -22.48 14.60
N SER A 91 -0.49 -22.20 13.52
CA SER A 91 -0.27 -23.13 12.41
C SER A 91 1.23 -23.42 12.31
N LYS A 92 1.61 -24.70 12.31
CA LYS A 92 3.02 -25.15 12.26
C LYS A 92 3.91 -24.53 13.35
N GLY A 93 3.33 -24.27 14.53
CA GLY A 93 4.05 -23.70 15.69
C GLY A 93 4.09 -22.19 15.77
N GLU A 94 3.57 -21.48 14.76
CA GLU A 94 3.54 -20.01 14.71
C GLU A 94 2.10 -19.49 14.66
N LEU A 95 1.88 -18.32 15.26
CA LEU A 95 0.68 -17.52 15.04
C LEU A 95 0.92 -16.62 13.82
N LYS A 96 0.15 -16.87 12.75
CA LYS A 96 0.25 -16.14 11.49
C LYS A 96 -1.01 -15.36 11.18
N SER A 97 -0.88 -14.30 10.42
CA SER A 97 -2.01 -13.46 9.96
C SER A 97 -3.09 -14.25 9.21
N GLN A 98 -2.74 -15.42 8.66
CA GLN A 98 -3.66 -16.35 8.00
C GLN A 98 -4.70 -16.97 8.93
N THR A 99 -4.54 -16.85 10.27
CA THR A 99 -5.58 -17.26 11.25
C THR A 99 -6.86 -16.44 11.09
N LEU A 100 -6.73 -15.21 10.58
CA LEU A 100 -7.84 -14.36 10.16
C LEU A 100 -8.08 -14.56 8.65
N LYS A 101 -9.25 -15.02 8.27
CA LYS A 101 -9.59 -15.26 6.85
C LYS A 101 -10.15 -13.99 6.20
N GLN A 102 -10.06 -13.90 4.87
CA GLN A 102 -10.55 -12.74 4.11
C GLN A 102 -12.06 -12.51 4.26
N ASP A 103 -12.85 -13.58 4.26
CA ASP A 103 -14.32 -13.53 4.42
C ASP A 103 -14.77 -12.92 5.75
N GLN A 104 -13.92 -13.01 6.78
CA GLN A 104 -14.17 -12.39 8.08
C GLN A 104 -14.03 -10.87 8.07
N PHE A 105 -13.52 -10.29 6.99
CA PHE A 105 -13.39 -8.85 6.77
C PHE A 105 -14.36 -8.30 5.72
N GLU A 106 -15.38 -9.03 5.31
CA GLU A 106 -16.29 -8.66 4.21
C GLU A 106 -16.75 -7.19 4.31
N TYR A 107 -17.13 -6.76 5.51
CA TYR A 107 -17.46 -5.37 5.83
C TYR A 107 -16.50 -4.78 6.88
N GLY A 108 -15.22 -5.01 6.70
CA GLY A 108 -14.21 -4.60 7.67
C GLY A 108 -14.41 -5.23 9.05
N PHE A 109 -14.26 -4.45 10.10
CA PHE A 109 -14.48 -4.97 11.47
C PHE A 109 -15.95 -5.22 11.80
N ALA A 110 -16.90 -4.69 11.01
CA ALA A 110 -18.34 -4.93 11.22
C ALA A 110 -18.73 -6.40 11.03
N SER A 111 -18.05 -7.15 10.16
CA SER A 111 -18.29 -8.58 9.94
C SER A 111 -17.62 -9.51 10.96
N MET A 112 -16.84 -8.96 11.88
CA MET A 112 -16.07 -9.78 12.82
C MET A 112 -16.94 -10.37 13.93
N ASN A 113 -16.78 -11.67 14.15
CA ASN A 113 -17.33 -12.33 15.32
C ASN A 113 -16.57 -11.95 16.61
N LYS A 114 -17.18 -12.20 17.77
CA LYS A 114 -16.63 -11.84 19.08
C LYS A 114 -15.21 -12.38 19.31
N SER A 115 -14.92 -13.61 18.88
CA SER A 115 -13.59 -14.22 19.07
C SER A 115 -12.50 -13.48 18.27
N ASN A 116 -12.81 -13.05 17.05
CA ASN A 116 -11.87 -12.28 16.24
C ASN A 116 -11.75 -10.82 16.72
N VAL A 117 -12.83 -10.23 17.22
CA VAL A 117 -12.78 -8.90 17.88
C VAL A 117 -11.87 -8.95 19.10
N CYS A 118 -11.99 -9.95 19.97
CA CYS A 118 -11.09 -10.13 21.11
C CYS A 118 -9.62 -10.31 20.67
N PHE A 119 -9.39 -11.15 19.66
CA PHE A 119 -8.06 -11.39 19.10
C PHE A 119 -7.42 -10.11 18.57
N LEU A 120 -8.15 -9.36 17.72
CA LEU A 120 -7.66 -8.09 17.18
C LEU A 120 -7.49 -7.01 18.26
N ASN A 121 -8.40 -6.98 19.23
CA ASN A 121 -8.30 -6.05 20.34
C ASN A 121 -7.00 -6.26 21.14
N ASP A 122 -6.65 -7.52 21.42
CA ASP A 122 -5.41 -7.85 22.12
C ASP A 122 -4.18 -7.57 21.26
N LEU A 123 -4.23 -7.94 19.96
CA LEU A 123 -3.16 -7.62 19.02
C LEU A 123 -2.89 -6.12 18.95
N LEU A 124 -3.92 -5.31 18.69
CA LEU A 124 -3.78 -3.86 18.55
C LEU A 124 -3.41 -3.19 19.89
N SER A 125 -3.75 -3.78 21.02
CA SER A 125 -3.37 -3.26 22.34
C SER A 125 -1.89 -3.40 22.68
N MET A 126 -1.15 -4.22 21.93
CA MET A 126 0.30 -4.31 22.09
C MET A 126 1.04 -3.12 21.51
N PHE A 127 0.43 -2.46 20.52
CA PHE A 127 1.01 -1.30 19.84
C PHE A 127 0.76 -0.05 20.68
N ASP A 128 1.78 0.37 21.38
CA ASP A 128 1.82 1.63 22.13
C ASP A 128 2.78 2.62 21.47
N ASN A 129 3.10 3.70 22.16
CA ASN A 129 4.00 4.74 21.63
C ASN A 129 5.45 4.27 21.45
N ASP A 130 5.83 3.12 22.01
CA ASP A 130 7.18 2.54 21.90
C ASP A 130 7.34 1.70 20.64
N ILE A 131 6.24 1.30 19.99
CA ILE A 131 6.26 0.51 18.76
C ILE A 131 5.99 1.41 17.55
N MET A 132 7.00 1.55 16.73
CA MET A 132 6.93 2.27 15.46
C MET A 132 6.33 1.37 14.38
N VAL A 133 5.42 1.92 13.60
CA VAL A 133 4.82 1.22 12.46
C VAL A 133 4.93 2.09 11.22
N TYR A 134 5.59 1.57 10.20
CA TYR A 134 5.56 2.12 8.85
C TYR A 134 4.88 1.11 7.93
N PHE A 135 4.04 1.57 7.04
CA PHE A 135 3.56 0.72 5.97
C PHE A 135 3.44 1.49 4.65
N ALA A 136 3.65 0.77 3.56
CA ALA A 136 3.45 1.26 2.22
C ALA A 136 2.42 0.40 1.50
N VAL A 137 1.53 1.05 0.80
CA VAL A 137 0.56 0.41 -0.10
C VAL A 137 0.97 0.75 -1.52
N LEU A 138 1.14 -0.26 -2.36
CA LEU A 138 1.67 -0.13 -3.71
C LEU A 138 0.68 -0.71 -4.72
N SER A 139 0.14 0.13 -5.57
CA SER A 139 -0.60 -0.34 -6.75
C SER A 139 0.39 -0.87 -7.79
N LYS A 140 0.20 -2.11 -8.20
CA LYS A 140 1.03 -2.77 -9.21
C LYS A 140 0.87 -2.10 -10.58
N ILE A 141 -0.35 -1.74 -10.94
CA ILE A 141 -0.64 -1.03 -12.21
C ILE A 141 0.00 0.36 -12.20
N GLU A 142 -0.14 1.11 -11.10
CA GLU A 142 0.47 2.44 -10.98
C GLU A 142 1.99 2.36 -11.09
N PHE A 143 2.61 1.40 -10.42
CA PHE A 143 4.05 1.17 -10.51
C PHE A 143 4.52 0.90 -11.95
N ILE A 144 3.76 0.07 -12.69
CA ILE A 144 4.07 -0.26 -14.07
C ILE A 144 3.92 0.95 -14.99
N ILE A 145 2.78 1.62 -14.95
CA ILE A 145 2.50 2.78 -15.81
C ILE A 145 3.49 3.89 -15.54
N SER A 146 3.84 4.13 -14.27
CA SER A 146 4.84 5.14 -13.90
C SER A 146 6.22 4.82 -14.48
N GLN A 147 6.65 3.56 -14.51
CA GLN A 147 7.91 3.16 -15.14
C GLN A 147 7.87 3.33 -16.67
N ILE A 148 6.81 2.87 -17.32
CA ILE A 148 6.65 2.93 -18.78
C ILE A 148 6.81 4.38 -19.26
N PHE A 149 6.21 5.32 -18.54
CA PHE A 149 6.23 6.75 -18.88
C PHE A 149 7.23 7.57 -18.05
N ASP A 150 8.22 6.95 -17.40
CA ASP A 150 9.20 7.67 -16.55
C ASP A 150 10.03 8.71 -17.32
N GLY A 151 10.28 8.48 -18.61
CA GLY A 151 10.98 9.44 -19.48
C GLY A 151 10.20 10.73 -19.78
N TYR A 152 8.89 10.75 -19.52
CA TYR A 152 8.01 11.87 -19.84
C TYR A 152 7.66 12.64 -18.56
N LYS A 153 8.00 13.92 -18.54
CA LYS A 153 7.85 14.81 -17.37
C LYS A 153 6.84 15.92 -17.68
N ASN A 154 6.29 16.52 -16.63
CA ASN A 154 5.40 17.67 -16.75
C ASN A 154 6.07 18.82 -17.51
N SER A 155 5.31 19.52 -18.33
CA SER A 155 5.72 20.69 -19.08
C SER A 155 4.66 21.79 -18.96
N ILE A 156 4.93 22.95 -19.54
CA ILE A 156 3.95 24.07 -19.60
C ILE A 156 2.70 23.67 -20.40
N LEU A 157 2.86 22.77 -21.37
CA LEU A 157 1.81 22.36 -22.31
C LEU A 157 1.11 21.06 -21.92
N CYS A 158 1.67 20.29 -20.98
CA CYS A 158 1.21 18.94 -20.72
C CYS A 158 1.47 18.51 -19.27
N ASP A 159 0.43 18.07 -18.59
CA ASP A 159 0.51 17.45 -17.27
C ASP A 159 0.60 15.93 -17.43
N MET A 160 1.84 15.41 -17.48
CA MET A 160 2.12 13.98 -17.62
C MET A 160 1.68 13.16 -16.40
N ASP A 161 1.64 13.77 -15.22
CA ASP A 161 1.21 13.08 -14.01
C ASP A 161 -0.33 12.92 -14.01
N ALA A 162 -1.06 13.93 -14.48
CA ALA A 162 -2.50 13.81 -14.70
C ALA A 162 -2.84 12.77 -15.79
N MET A 163 -2.04 12.70 -16.86
CA MET A 163 -2.18 11.66 -17.88
C MET A 163 -1.99 10.25 -17.30
N LYS A 164 -0.86 10.01 -16.61
CA LYS A 164 -0.59 8.73 -15.95
C LYS A 164 -1.73 8.36 -15.00
N TYR A 165 -2.18 9.34 -14.22
CA TYR A 165 -3.33 9.22 -13.34
C TYR A 165 -4.55 8.69 -14.09
N SER A 166 -4.96 9.32 -15.13
CA SER A 166 -6.17 8.95 -15.86
C SER A 166 -6.04 7.59 -16.56
N ILE A 167 -4.83 7.25 -17.07
CA ILE A 167 -4.55 5.91 -17.63
C ILE A 167 -4.69 4.82 -16.56
N ILE A 168 -4.08 5.02 -15.40
CA ILE A 168 -4.13 4.05 -14.30
C ILE A 168 -5.57 3.85 -13.83
N LYS A 169 -6.28 4.95 -13.60
CA LYS A 169 -7.69 4.91 -13.20
C LYS A 169 -8.54 4.16 -14.21
N ALA A 170 -8.36 4.43 -15.49
CA ALA A 170 -9.09 3.74 -16.55
C ALA A 170 -8.78 2.23 -16.57
N ILE A 171 -7.50 1.83 -16.42
CA ILE A 171 -7.12 0.42 -16.35
C ILE A 171 -7.74 -0.27 -15.13
N LEU A 172 -7.72 0.36 -13.96
CA LEU A 172 -8.27 -0.22 -12.74
C LEU A 172 -9.80 -0.33 -12.77
N VAL A 173 -10.48 0.66 -13.36
CA VAL A 173 -11.95 0.69 -13.45
C VAL A 173 -12.47 -0.25 -14.53
N TYR A 174 -11.91 -0.17 -15.73
CA TYR A 174 -12.42 -0.90 -16.90
C TYR A 174 -11.79 -2.27 -17.13
N GLN A 175 -10.63 -2.53 -16.53
CA GLN A 175 -9.86 -3.78 -16.61
C GLN A 175 -9.69 -4.32 -18.04
N PRO A 176 -9.20 -3.49 -19.00
CA PRO A 176 -9.09 -3.86 -20.41
C PRO A 176 -8.02 -4.95 -20.61
N LYS A 177 -8.43 -6.15 -21.02
CA LYS A 177 -7.54 -7.31 -21.18
C LYS A 177 -6.40 -7.04 -22.14
N GLU A 178 -6.69 -6.44 -23.29
CA GLU A 178 -5.70 -6.16 -24.32
C GLU A 178 -4.58 -5.23 -23.82
N ILE A 179 -4.91 -4.22 -23.02
CA ILE A 179 -3.90 -3.34 -22.44
C ILE A 179 -3.05 -4.09 -21.43
N ILE A 180 -3.68 -4.90 -20.58
CA ILE A 180 -2.99 -5.69 -19.57
C ILE A 180 -2.04 -6.69 -20.24
N GLU A 181 -2.46 -7.33 -21.32
CA GLU A 181 -1.59 -8.20 -22.13
C GLU A 181 -0.38 -7.44 -22.66
N GLN A 182 -0.57 -6.29 -23.29
CA GLN A 182 0.52 -5.50 -23.85
C GLN A 182 1.49 -4.99 -22.78
N VAL A 183 1.01 -4.62 -21.61
CA VAL A 183 1.85 -4.22 -20.47
C VAL A 183 2.88 -5.31 -20.14
N PHE A 184 2.51 -6.59 -20.23
CA PHE A 184 3.36 -7.71 -19.79
C PHE A 184 4.09 -8.42 -20.92
N GLU A 185 3.52 -8.45 -22.10
CA GLU A 185 4.03 -9.24 -23.21
C GLU A 185 4.75 -8.40 -24.27
N ASN A 186 4.24 -7.21 -24.54
CA ASN A 186 4.80 -6.35 -25.59
C ASN A 186 4.56 -4.86 -25.34
N THR A 187 5.36 -4.25 -24.48
CA THR A 187 5.26 -2.81 -24.17
C THR A 187 5.38 -1.90 -25.41
N GLY A 188 5.97 -2.39 -26.51
CA GLY A 188 6.05 -1.64 -27.77
C GLY A 188 4.68 -1.39 -28.42
N GLU A 189 3.71 -2.28 -28.23
CA GLU A 189 2.35 -2.13 -28.75
C GLU A 189 1.41 -1.44 -27.75
N LEU A 190 1.86 -1.17 -26.51
CA LEU A 190 1.03 -0.62 -25.45
C LEU A 190 0.41 0.73 -25.83
N VAL A 191 1.19 1.64 -26.42
CA VAL A 191 0.69 2.97 -26.82
C VAL A 191 -0.45 2.84 -27.82
N LYS A 192 -0.32 1.93 -28.78
CA LYS A 192 -1.36 1.66 -29.78
C LYS A 192 -2.62 1.06 -29.15
N ALA A 193 -2.45 0.12 -28.22
CA ALA A 193 -3.56 -0.48 -27.49
C ALA A 193 -4.28 0.56 -26.61
N LEU A 194 -3.54 1.43 -25.92
CA LEU A 194 -4.10 2.54 -25.15
C LEU A 194 -4.92 3.48 -26.03
N LYS A 195 -4.39 3.88 -27.20
CA LYS A 195 -5.13 4.74 -28.14
C LYS A 195 -6.45 4.10 -28.58
N ALA A 196 -6.41 2.84 -28.99
CA ALA A 196 -7.62 2.12 -29.42
C ALA A 196 -8.65 2.07 -28.27
N PHE A 197 -8.20 1.76 -27.07
CA PHE A 197 -9.06 1.71 -25.88
C PHE A 197 -9.71 3.07 -25.56
N PHE A 198 -8.93 4.16 -25.54
CA PHE A 198 -9.49 5.47 -25.22
C PHE A 198 -10.44 5.99 -26.31
N VAL A 199 -10.17 5.71 -27.58
CA VAL A 199 -11.11 6.03 -28.68
C VAL A 199 -12.44 5.31 -28.47
N ASP A 200 -12.40 4.01 -28.15
CA ASP A 200 -13.61 3.22 -27.89
C ASP A 200 -14.36 3.76 -26.67
N LYS A 201 -13.65 4.07 -25.57
CA LYS A 201 -14.28 4.62 -24.35
C LYS A 201 -14.88 6.00 -24.55
N ILE A 202 -14.24 6.88 -25.32
CA ILE A 202 -14.84 8.17 -25.69
C ILE A 202 -16.14 7.96 -26.45
N GLN A 203 -16.16 7.02 -27.41
CA GLN A 203 -17.37 6.74 -28.18
C GLN A 203 -18.50 6.21 -27.28
N GLN A 204 -18.22 5.28 -26.37
CA GLN A 204 -19.19 4.77 -25.40
C GLN A 204 -19.70 5.87 -24.47
N ASN A 205 -18.82 6.71 -23.96
CA ASN A 205 -19.15 7.79 -23.04
C ASN A 205 -20.03 8.89 -23.68
N LYS A 206 -19.99 9.05 -25.01
CA LYS A 206 -20.86 9.98 -25.74
C LYS A 206 -22.34 9.63 -25.64
N GLU A 207 -22.69 8.40 -25.27
CA GLU A 207 -24.07 8.00 -24.99
C GLU A 207 -24.60 8.64 -23.69
N ASN A 208 -23.68 9.10 -22.80
CA ASN A 208 -24.02 9.68 -21.51
C ASN A 208 -23.16 10.92 -21.14
N VAL A 209 -23.12 11.87 -22.07
CA VAL A 209 -22.24 13.05 -21.98
C VAL A 209 -22.43 13.83 -20.67
N SER A 210 -23.68 13.99 -20.20
CA SER A 210 -23.96 14.78 -18.99
C SER A 210 -23.24 14.30 -17.73
N LEU A 211 -22.94 12.99 -17.64
CA LEU A 211 -22.26 12.37 -16.50
C LEU A 211 -20.77 12.07 -16.81
N LYS A 212 -20.43 11.93 -18.09
CA LYS A 212 -19.10 11.48 -18.55
C LYS A 212 -18.26 12.57 -19.22
N GLN A 213 -18.71 13.81 -19.22
CA GLN A 213 -18.02 14.93 -19.92
C GLN A 213 -16.55 15.06 -19.50
N LYS A 214 -16.28 15.08 -18.18
CA LYS A 214 -14.89 15.19 -17.67
C LYS A 214 -14.01 13.99 -18.04
N GLU A 215 -14.59 12.81 -18.11
CA GLU A 215 -13.86 11.60 -18.52
C GLU A 215 -13.55 11.63 -20.00
N ILE A 216 -14.49 12.10 -20.83
CA ILE A 216 -14.27 12.32 -22.28
C ILE A 216 -13.13 13.30 -22.51
N GLU A 217 -13.19 14.47 -21.85
CA GLU A 217 -12.14 15.50 -21.96
C GLU A 217 -10.76 14.96 -21.55
N ALA A 218 -10.68 14.24 -20.41
CA ALA A 218 -9.42 13.62 -19.97
C ALA A 218 -8.90 12.58 -20.96
N PHE A 219 -9.76 11.77 -21.58
CA PHE A 219 -9.36 10.77 -22.56
C PHE A 219 -8.95 11.40 -23.90
N GLU A 220 -9.57 12.51 -24.31
CA GLU A 220 -9.14 13.29 -25.48
C GLU A 220 -7.76 13.89 -25.26
N GLU A 221 -7.48 14.46 -24.09
CA GLU A 221 -6.16 14.97 -23.71
C GLU A 221 -5.10 13.84 -23.73
N ILE A 222 -5.43 12.66 -23.16
CA ILE A 222 -4.54 11.49 -23.21
C ILE A 222 -4.21 11.11 -24.64
N LEU A 223 -5.19 11.07 -25.54
CA LEU A 223 -4.95 10.73 -26.94
C LEU A 223 -3.97 11.69 -27.60
N MET A 224 -4.10 13.00 -27.35
CA MET A 224 -3.18 14.00 -27.87
C MET A 224 -1.74 13.75 -27.38
N ILE A 225 -1.58 13.43 -26.10
CA ILE A 225 -0.26 13.17 -25.52
C ILE A 225 0.34 11.85 -26.06
N LEU A 226 -0.49 10.81 -26.16
CA LEU A 226 -0.06 9.50 -26.70
C LEU A 226 0.42 9.58 -28.15
N ASP A 227 -0.03 10.60 -28.93
CA ASP A 227 0.46 10.80 -30.30
C ASP A 227 1.92 11.21 -30.36
N ASP A 228 2.41 11.91 -29.34
CA ASP A 228 3.79 12.34 -29.22
C ASP A 228 4.72 11.30 -28.58
N ILE A 229 4.17 10.23 -27.99
CA ILE A 229 4.96 9.20 -27.33
C ILE A 229 5.54 8.23 -28.37
N LYS A 230 6.87 8.23 -28.50
CA LYS A 230 7.61 7.39 -29.46
C LYS A 230 8.24 6.16 -28.82
N ASN A 231 8.68 6.25 -27.57
CA ASN A 231 9.38 5.20 -26.88
C ASN A 231 8.83 5.00 -25.46
N VAL A 232 8.62 3.75 -25.10
CA VAL A 232 8.25 3.36 -23.73
C VAL A 232 9.37 2.51 -23.13
N LYS A 233 9.57 2.65 -21.80
CA LYS A 233 10.56 1.85 -21.11
C LYS A 233 10.05 0.42 -20.88
N THR A 234 10.99 -0.52 -20.86
CA THR A 234 10.72 -1.89 -20.39
C THR A 234 10.52 -1.87 -18.86
N ILE A 235 9.62 -2.72 -18.40
CA ILE A 235 9.28 -2.81 -17.00
C ILE A 235 10.32 -3.65 -16.25
N GLU A 236 10.84 -3.11 -15.17
CA GLU A 236 11.62 -3.83 -14.17
C GLU A 236 10.80 -3.92 -12.88
N TRP A 237 10.37 -5.14 -12.54
CA TRP A 237 9.75 -5.36 -11.25
C TRP A 237 10.81 -5.47 -10.16
N ASN A 238 10.98 -4.41 -9.40
CA ASN A 238 11.83 -4.42 -8.22
C ASN A 238 11.06 -3.91 -7.01
N TYR A 239 11.31 -4.49 -5.85
CA TYR A 239 10.64 -4.15 -4.59
C TYR A 239 11.27 -2.94 -3.87
N SER A 240 12.22 -2.27 -4.48
CA SER A 240 12.97 -1.15 -3.88
C SER A 240 12.09 0.03 -3.48
N ILE A 241 10.95 0.20 -4.16
CA ILE A 241 10.02 1.28 -3.91
C ILE A 241 9.43 1.28 -2.49
N ALA A 242 9.20 0.09 -1.90
CA ALA A 242 8.73 -0.03 -0.53
C ALA A 242 9.73 0.58 0.46
N PHE A 243 11.02 0.41 0.18
CA PHE A 243 12.11 0.92 1.01
C PHE A 243 12.39 2.41 0.78
N ALA A 244 12.04 2.98 -0.38
CA ALA A 244 12.19 4.41 -0.64
C ALA A 244 11.37 5.26 0.35
N GLY A 245 10.13 4.88 0.60
CA GLY A 245 9.29 5.52 1.61
C GLY A 245 9.81 5.32 3.02
N PHE A 246 10.27 4.12 3.35
CA PHE A 246 10.85 3.85 4.66
C PHE A 246 12.11 4.68 4.94
N LYS A 247 12.94 4.90 3.94
CA LYS A 247 14.10 5.80 4.05
C LYS A 247 13.71 7.22 4.43
N LYS A 248 12.62 7.75 3.85
CA LYS A 248 12.06 9.05 4.22
C LYS A 248 11.53 9.04 5.65
N TYR A 249 10.82 8.00 6.03
CA TYR A 249 10.30 7.81 7.38
C TYR A 249 11.40 7.86 8.45
N LEU A 250 12.54 7.20 8.22
CA LEU A 250 13.69 7.23 9.11
C LEU A 250 14.31 8.62 9.16
N ALA A 251 14.50 9.27 8.01
CA ALA A 251 15.09 10.60 7.92
C ALA A 251 14.25 11.66 8.68
N GLU A 252 12.92 11.63 8.56
CA GLU A 252 12.03 12.53 9.29
C GLU A 252 12.10 12.38 10.81
N ARG A 253 12.53 11.20 11.28
CA ARG A 253 12.67 10.88 12.72
C ARG A 253 14.12 10.95 13.20
N SER A 254 15.05 11.35 12.33
CA SER A 254 16.49 11.39 12.62
C SER A 254 17.00 10.04 13.18
N ILE A 255 16.55 8.93 12.55
CA ILE A 255 16.98 7.57 12.92
C ILE A 255 18.06 7.12 11.97
N ASP A 256 19.32 7.11 12.43
CA ASP A 256 20.49 6.73 11.63
C ASP A 256 21.11 5.39 12.09
N ASP A 257 20.99 5.04 13.39
CA ASP A 257 21.48 3.77 13.92
C ASP A 257 20.36 2.75 14.09
N PHE A 258 20.27 1.81 13.16
CA PHE A 258 19.25 0.77 13.16
C PHE A 258 19.70 -0.51 12.46
N THR A 259 18.98 -1.59 12.74
CA THR A 259 19.03 -2.84 11.96
C THR A 259 17.68 -3.08 11.29
N LEU A 260 17.68 -3.65 10.08
CA LEU A 260 16.49 -4.08 9.37
C LEU A 260 16.54 -5.60 9.17
N THR A 261 15.55 -6.30 9.71
CA THR A 261 15.39 -7.74 9.53
C THR A 261 14.18 -8.01 8.63
N ILE A 262 14.38 -8.80 7.58
CA ILE A 262 13.38 -9.10 6.54
C ILE A 262 13.00 -10.57 6.66
N ASP A 263 11.72 -10.91 6.45
CA ASP A 263 11.32 -12.31 6.40
C ASP A 263 11.99 -13.04 5.23
N LYS A 264 12.42 -14.26 5.48
CA LYS A 264 13.19 -15.04 4.50
C LYS A 264 12.31 -15.56 3.37
N GLU A 265 12.56 -15.07 2.16
CA GLU A 265 11.89 -15.50 0.93
C GLU A 265 12.58 -16.72 0.30
N GLY A 266 12.39 -17.92 0.81
CA GLY A 266 12.92 -19.12 0.17
C GLY A 266 14.39 -18.97 -0.28
N GLU A 267 14.66 -19.19 -1.58
CA GLU A 267 16.03 -19.12 -2.14
C GLU A 267 16.37 -17.79 -2.84
N SER A 268 15.40 -16.89 -3.00
CA SER A 268 15.57 -15.78 -3.99
C SER A 268 16.12 -14.48 -3.44
N SER A 269 16.05 -14.21 -2.13
CA SER A 269 16.54 -12.99 -1.45
C SER A 269 16.26 -11.66 -2.21
N LYS A 270 15.16 -11.59 -2.98
CA LYS A 270 14.88 -10.43 -3.85
C LYS A 270 14.58 -9.19 -3.03
N THR A 271 13.81 -9.35 -1.95
CA THR A 271 13.45 -8.25 -1.06
C THR A 271 14.67 -7.74 -0.30
N LEU A 272 15.57 -8.62 0.15
CA LEU A 272 16.84 -8.22 0.75
C LEU A 272 17.71 -7.45 -0.23
N ASN A 273 17.82 -7.92 -1.46
CA ASN A 273 18.63 -7.26 -2.49
C ASN A 273 18.04 -5.87 -2.83
N ALA A 274 16.72 -5.75 -2.88
CA ALA A 274 16.03 -4.47 -3.07
C ALA A 274 16.30 -3.50 -1.91
N ALA A 275 16.26 -3.96 -0.67
CA ALA A 275 16.60 -3.17 0.51
C ALA A 275 18.05 -2.65 0.43
N ARG A 276 19.01 -3.53 0.14
CA ARG A 276 20.42 -3.16 -0.01
C ARG A 276 20.65 -2.17 -1.13
N HIS A 277 20.00 -2.34 -2.28
CA HIS A 277 20.06 -1.39 -3.38
C HIS A 277 19.59 0.02 -2.97
N MET A 278 18.66 0.12 -2.02
CA MET A 278 18.17 1.37 -1.46
C MET A 278 19.06 1.95 -0.34
N GLY A 279 20.20 1.30 -0.04
CA GLY A 279 21.17 1.74 0.96
C GLY A 279 20.93 1.18 2.37
N PHE A 280 20.16 0.09 2.50
CA PHE A 280 20.00 -0.65 3.75
C PHE A 280 21.03 -1.80 3.83
N ASP A 281 22.32 -1.44 3.82
CA ASP A 281 23.43 -2.40 3.70
C ASP A 281 23.49 -3.40 4.85
N THR A 282 23.03 -3.01 6.03
CA THR A 282 22.96 -3.84 7.24
C THR A 282 21.70 -4.73 7.31
N ALA A 283 20.85 -4.70 6.28
CA ALA A 283 19.66 -5.55 6.23
C ALA A 283 20.04 -7.05 6.19
N ILE A 284 19.33 -7.85 6.97
CA ILE A 284 19.49 -9.30 7.07
C ILE A 284 18.17 -10.02 6.88
N GLU A 285 18.20 -11.28 6.46
CA GLU A 285 17.04 -12.16 6.45
C GLU A 285 17.02 -13.03 7.72
N ALA A 286 15.82 -13.29 8.23
CA ALA A 286 15.60 -14.26 9.30
C ALA A 286 14.31 -15.05 9.05
N ASP A 287 14.26 -16.27 9.56
CA ASP A 287 13.04 -17.11 9.56
C ASP A 287 12.06 -16.55 10.60
N SER A 288 10.79 -16.36 10.22
CA SER A 288 9.73 -15.90 11.12
C SER A 288 9.59 -16.76 12.37
N LYS A 289 9.90 -18.07 12.28
CA LYS A 289 9.93 -18.97 13.45
C LYS A 289 10.88 -18.51 14.55
N CYS A 290 12.00 -17.90 14.15
CA CYS A 290 13.04 -17.43 15.06
C CYS A 290 12.95 -15.95 15.39
N SER A 291 12.04 -15.21 14.72
CA SER A 291 11.95 -13.75 14.85
C SER A 291 10.56 -13.29 15.25
N ILE A 292 10.39 -12.87 16.50
CA ILE A 292 9.15 -12.29 17.01
C ILE A 292 8.77 -11.02 16.21
N GLY A 293 9.74 -10.18 15.88
CA GLY A 293 9.49 -8.95 15.16
C GLY A 293 8.88 -9.17 13.78
N ILE A 294 9.37 -10.18 13.03
CA ILE A 294 8.78 -10.57 11.75
C ILE A 294 7.33 -11.04 11.93
N ARG A 295 7.04 -11.84 12.97
CA ARG A 295 5.66 -12.28 13.24
C ARG A 295 4.72 -11.12 13.58
N ILE A 296 5.21 -10.09 14.28
CA ILE A 296 4.42 -8.87 14.54
C ILE A 296 4.14 -8.14 13.21
N SER A 297 5.14 -8.04 12.33
CA SER A 297 4.98 -7.43 11.00
C SER A 297 3.98 -8.22 10.14
N ASP A 298 4.08 -9.56 10.09
CA ASP A 298 3.13 -10.44 9.37
C ASP A 298 1.69 -10.20 9.86
N MET A 299 1.49 -10.18 11.17
CA MET A 299 0.16 -9.95 11.74
C MET A 299 -0.42 -8.61 11.29
N MET A 300 0.36 -7.54 11.34
CA MET A 300 -0.10 -6.22 10.94
C MET A 300 -0.30 -6.14 9.41
N ALA A 301 0.63 -6.66 8.61
CA ALA A 301 0.53 -6.74 7.16
C ALA A 301 -0.74 -7.48 6.72
N GLY A 302 -1.00 -8.63 7.35
CA GLY A 302 -2.18 -9.43 7.05
C GLY A 302 -3.50 -8.77 7.44
N VAL A 303 -3.57 -8.05 8.56
CA VAL A 303 -4.77 -7.29 8.97
C VAL A 303 -5.04 -6.16 7.98
N LEU A 304 -4.03 -5.33 7.69
CA LEU A 304 -4.15 -4.20 6.77
C LEU A 304 -4.51 -4.67 5.35
N SER A 305 -3.86 -5.73 4.86
CA SER A 305 -4.14 -6.29 3.54
C SER A 305 -5.60 -6.74 3.40
N LYS A 306 -6.10 -7.48 4.39
CA LYS A 306 -7.48 -7.96 4.37
C LYS A 306 -8.51 -6.85 4.45
N MET A 307 -8.23 -5.83 5.27
CA MET A 307 -9.08 -4.64 5.39
C MET A 307 -9.15 -3.88 4.06
N LEU A 308 -8.01 -3.55 3.45
CA LEU A 308 -7.95 -2.82 2.18
C LEU A 308 -8.55 -3.64 1.03
N LYS A 309 -8.34 -4.96 1.03
CA LYS A 309 -8.96 -5.85 0.03
C LYS A 309 -10.48 -5.89 0.15
N ALA A 310 -11.02 -5.90 1.36
CA ALA A 310 -12.45 -5.83 1.60
C ALA A 310 -13.03 -4.49 1.13
N LEU A 311 -12.36 -3.37 1.42
CA LEU A 311 -12.72 -2.05 0.91
C LEU A 311 -12.74 -2.02 -0.62
N CYS A 312 -11.67 -2.49 -1.25
CA CYS A 312 -11.57 -2.55 -2.71
C CYS A 312 -12.71 -3.39 -3.33
N ASN A 313 -13.00 -4.55 -2.75
CA ASN A 313 -14.09 -5.41 -3.22
C ASN A 313 -15.46 -4.73 -3.08
N SER A 314 -15.70 -4.01 -1.97
CA SER A 314 -16.97 -3.30 -1.74
C SER A 314 -17.16 -2.10 -2.67
N LEU A 315 -16.07 -1.47 -3.09
CA LEU A 315 -16.07 -0.31 -3.98
C LEU A 315 -15.94 -0.71 -5.47
N ARG A 316 -15.75 -2.01 -5.76
CA ARG A 316 -15.63 -2.50 -7.14
C ARG A 316 -16.96 -2.39 -7.86
N TYR A 317 -16.92 -1.90 -9.10
CA TYR A 317 -18.09 -1.88 -9.98
C TYR A 317 -18.34 -3.28 -10.55
N ASN A 318 -19.61 -3.68 -10.59
CA ASN A 318 -20.03 -4.98 -11.12
C ASN A 318 -20.41 -4.90 -12.62
N SER A 319 -20.74 -3.72 -13.10
CA SER A 319 -21.12 -3.49 -14.50
C SER A 319 -20.70 -2.10 -14.97
N SER A 320 -20.71 -1.90 -16.29
CA SER A 320 -20.48 -0.58 -16.90
C SER A 320 -21.49 0.48 -16.47
N ASP A 321 -22.73 0.06 -16.20
CA ASP A 321 -23.79 0.99 -15.79
C ASP A 321 -23.55 1.54 -14.38
N GLU A 322 -22.98 0.74 -13.48
CA GLU A 322 -22.60 1.21 -12.15
C GLU A 322 -21.45 2.23 -12.20
N GLN A 323 -20.63 2.23 -13.24
CA GLN A 323 -19.48 3.16 -13.39
C GLN A 323 -19.89 4.61 -13.69
N ILE A 324 -21.16 4.87 -13.92
CA ILE A 324 -21.71 6.22 -14.15
C ILE A 324 -21.64 7.05 -12.86
N GLN A 325 -21.76 6.41 -11.71
CA GLN A 325 -21.72 7.09 -10.40
C GLN A 325 -20.62 6.51 -9.52
N LYS A 326 -20.11 7.34 -8.60
CA LYS A 326 -19.16 6.88 -7.61
C LYS A 326 -19.84 5.87 -6.67
N LYS A 327 -19.27 4.67 -6.56
CA LYS A 327 -19.75 3.65 -5.62
C LYS A 327 -19.37 4.05 -4.19
N LEU A 328 -20.32 3.92 -3.28
CA LEU A 328 -20.13 4.16 -1.86
C LEU A 328 -20.19 2.84 -1.09
N LEU A 329 -19.60 2.83 0.10
CA LEU A 329 -19.73 1.69 1.00
C LEU A 329 -21.17 1.48 1.43
N GLY A 330 -21.59 0.23 1.49
CA GLY A 330 -22.90 -0.16 2.01
C GLY A 330 -23.04 0.13 3.50
N SER A 331 -24.29 0.19 3.97
CA SER A 331 -24.63 0.42 5.39
C SER A 331 -24.00 -0.60 6.33
N GLU A 332 -23.74 -1.81 5.85
CA GLU A 332 -23.15 -2.93 6.58
C GLU A 332 -21.79 -2.58 7.19
N TRP A 333 -21.00 -1.74 6.51
CA TRP A 333 -19.71 -1.25 7.01
C TRP A 333 -19.82 -0.42 8.28
N PHE A 334 -20.97 0.20 8.50
CA PHE A 334 -21.24 1.12 9.60
C PHE A 334 -22.08 0.50 10.72
N MET A 335 -22.51 -0.76 10.56
CA MET A 335 -23.24 -1.52 11.59
C MET A 335 -22.28 -2.07 12.65
N LEU A 336 -21.67 -1.17 13.41
CA LEU A 336 -20.63 -1.48 14.39
C LEU A 336 -21.20 -1.48 15.81
N ASN A 337 -20.84 -2.52 16.57
CA ASN A 337 -20.96 -2.45 18.02
C ASN A 337 -19.76 -1.68 18.63
N ASN A 338 -19.82 -1.39 19.93
CA ASN A 338 -18.79 -0.61 20.63
C ASN A 338 -17.41 -1.25 20.59
N GLU A 339 -17.31 -2.59 20.63
CA GLU A 339 -16.04 -3.32 20.59
C GLU A 339 -15.41 -3.21 19.19
N GLN A 340 -16.21 -3.40 18.13
CA GLN A 340 -15.78 -3.27 16.74
C GLN A 340 -15.36 -1.82 16.40
N LEU A 341 -16.11 -0.83 16.87
CA LEU A 341 -15.74 0.58 16.75
C LEU A 341 -14.43 0.87 17.52
N GLY A 342 -14.23 0.19 18.65
CA GLY A 342 -13.00 0.26 19.44
C GLY A 342 -11.76 -0.18 18.65
N LEU A 343 -11.89 -1.19 17.77
CA LEU A 343 -10.78 -1.64 16.90
C LEU A 343 -10.37 -0.55 15.89
N TYR A 344 -11.33 0.12 15.24
CA TYR A 344 -11.03 1.24 14.35
C TYR A 344 -10.33 2.39 15.08
N LYS A 345 -10.79 2.73 16.30
CA LYS A 345 -10.16 3.77 17.12
C LYS A 345 -8.72 3.41 17.49
N LYS A 346 -8.45 2.14 17.85
CA LYS A 346 -7.09 1.67 18.14
C LYS A 346 -6.19 1.74 16.90
N LEU A 347 -6.67 1.23 15.77
CA LEU A 347 -5.92 1.28 14.52
C LEU A 347 -5.61 2.73 14.12
N TYR A 348 -6.57 3.64 14.24
CA TYR A 348 -6.36 5.07 14.01
C TYR A 348 -5.27 5.66 14.93
N VAL A 349 -5.29 5.31 16.22
CA VAL A 349 -4.28 5.78 17.17
C VAL A 349 -2.89 5.26 16.79
N ILE A 350 -2.77 3.99 16.45
CA ILE A 350 -1.50 3.38 16.03
C ILE A 350 -0.96 4.08 14.78
N ILE A 351 -1.79 4.22 13.76
CA ILE A 351 -1.35 4.75 12.45
C ILE A 351 -1.14 6.26 12.51
N CYS A 352 -2.11 7.01 13.03
CA CYS A 352 -2.14 8.46 12.89
C CYS A 352 -1.53 9.20 14.06
N LYS A 353 -1.69 8.70 15.30
CA LYS A 353 -1.20 9.41 16.49
C LYS A 353 0.19 8.99 16.89
N TYR A 354 0.49 7.70 16.95
CA TYR A 354 1.80 7.23 17.37
C TYR A 354 2.85 7.32 16.27
N ASN A 355 2.45 7.03 15.04
CA ASN A 355 3.41 6.90 13.96
C ASN A 355 3.39 8.03 12.95
N ASN A 356 2.34 8.84 12.92
CA ASN A 356 2.19 10.02 12.03
C ASN A 356 2.63 9.74 10.59
N ALA A 357 2.57 8.48 10.20
CA ALA A 357 3.20 8.04 8.97
C ALA A 357 2.56 6.81 8.40
N TRP A 358 1.87 7.02 7.34
CA TRP A 358 1.86 6.02 6.33
C TRP A 358 2.31 6.68 5.03
N TYR A 359 3.26 6.02 4.37
CA TYR A 359 3.79 6.50 3.12
C TYR A 359 3.16 5.74 1.98
N LYS A 360 2.58 6.46 1.05
CA LYS A 360 2.18 5.94 -0.23
C LYS A 360 3.36 6.03 -1.17
N SER A 361 3.74 4.91 -1.75
CA SER A 361 4.56 4.88 -2.94
C SER A 361 3.72 4.26 -4.04
N TYR A 362 3.35 4.98 -5.07
CA TYR A 362 2.56 4.47 -6.20
C TYR A 362 1.22 3.82 -5.82
N SER A 363 0.53 4.35 -4.86
CA SER A 363 -0.84 3.94 -4.65
C SER A 363 -1.66 5.08 -4.14
N GLY A 364 -2.81 5.14 -4.57
CA GLY A 364 -3.79 5.82 -3.90
C GLY A 364 -4.07 7.22 -4.28
N ILE A 365 -3.62 7.60 -5.40
CA ILE A 365 -4.33 8.64 -6.08
C ILE A 365 -5.74 8.12 -6.44
N TYR A 366 -5.91 6.77 -6.47
CA TYR A 366 -7.11 6.11 -6.96
C TYR A 366 -7.82 5.26 -5.95
N SER A 367 -7.18 4.91 -4.87
CA SER A 367 -7.85 4.10 -3.89
C SER A 367 -8.65 5.01 -2.99
N ASP A 368 -9.92 5.19 -3.32
CA ASP A 368 -10.92 5.73 -2.40
C ASP A 368 -10.92 4.96 -1.07
N ASP A 369 -10.48 3.71 -1.11
CA ASP A 369 -10.22 2.85 0.05
C ASP A 369 -9.18 3.38 1.02
N LEU A 370 -8.32 4.31 0.60
CA LEU A 370 -7.33 4.95 1.48
C LEU A 370 -7.81 6.26 2.10
N ILE A 371 -8.93 6.78 1.65
CA ILE A 371 -9.56 7.97 2.20
C ILE A 371 -10.50 7.59 3.36
N LEU A 372 -10.95 6.37 3.39
CA LEU A 372 -11.85 5.80 4.39
C LEU A 372 -11.11 5.18 5.55
#